data_e9c7ffa54090b210638b8225d6df93d6
#
_entry.id   e9c7ffa54090b210638b8225d6df93d6
#
_cell.length_a   1.000
_cell.length_b   1.000
_cell.length_c   1.000
_cell.angle_alpha   90.00
_cell.angle_beta   90.00
_cell.angle_gamma   90.00
#
_symmetry.space_group_name_H-M   'P 1'
#
loop_
_entity.id
_entity.type
_entity.pdbx_description
1 polymer ?
#
loop_
_entity_poly.entity_id
_entity_poly.type
_entity_poly.pdbx_seq_one_letter_code
_entity_poly.pdbx_strand_id
1 'polypeptide(L)' 'MSKKEKLIILGGSAAGPSAAARAKRINPDLEITIFEQGSFVSYGS' A
#
# COMPACT_ATOMS: atom_id res chain seq x y z
N MET A 1 -3.58 10.17 20.25
CA MET A 1 -3.71 10.64 18.94
C MET A 1 -3.09 9.70 17.94
N SER A 2 -3.82 9.26 17.01
CA SER A 2 -3.29 8.27 16.11
C SER A 2 -2.72 8.91 14.86
N LYS A 3 -1.58 8.42 14.45
CA LYS A 3 -0.95 8.85 13.25
C LYS A 3 -1.17 7.83 12.18
N LYS A 4 -1.52 8.27 11.01
CA LYS A 4 -1.65 7.38 9.89
C LYS A 4 -0.28 6.96 9.45
N GLU A 5 -0.06 5.67 9.36
CA GLU A 5 1.19 5.15 8.87
C GLU A 5 1.12 5.00 7.36
N LYS A 6 2.25 5.17 6.73
CA LYS A 6 2.33 5.05 5.29
C LYS A 6 3.25 3.91 4.92
N LEU A 7 2.83 3.16 3.93
CA LEU A 7 3.62 2.06 3.43
C LEU A 7 3.80 2.22 1.93
N ILE A 8 5.04 2.15 1.48
CA ILE A 8 5.32 2.23 0.06
C ILE A 8 5.82 0.88 -0.40
N ILE A 9 5.13 0.31 -1.37
CA ILE A 9 5.48 -0.98 -1.91
C ILE A 9 6.15 -0.77 -3.25
N LEU A 10 7.36 -1.27 -3.38
CA LEU A 10 8.11 -1.16 -4.62
C LEU A 10 7.92 -2.40 -5.45
N GLY A 11 7.75 -2.19 -6.72
CA GLY A 11 7.60 -3.31 -7.62
C GLY A 11 6.13 -3.64 -7.80
N GLY A 12 5.76 -3.83 -9.00
CA GLY A 12 4.38 -4.06 -9.31
C GLY A 12 4.06 -5.52 -9.42
N SER A 13 3.36 -5.86 -10.44
CA SER A 13 2.88 -7.19 -10.68
C SER A 13 1.91 -7.63 -9.62
N ALA A 14 1.85 -8.92 -9.42
CA ALA A 14 0.88 -9.49 -8.51
C ALA A 14 1.27 -9.31 -7.06
N ALA A 15 2.55 -9.17 -6.79
CA ALA A 15 3.01 -9.12 -5.42
C ALA A 15 2.58 -7.84 -4.70
N GLY A 16 2.59 -6.72 -5.43
CA GLY A 16 2.23 -5.45 -4.83
C GLY A 16 0.81 -5.43 -4.28
N PRO A 17 -0.19 -5.70 -5.10
CA PRO A 17 -1.58 -5.69 -4.63
C PRO A 17 -1.84 -6.73 -3.54
N SER A 18 -1.20 -7.88 -3.62
CA SER A 18 -1.37 -8.90 -2.59
C SER A 18 -0.83 -8.43 -1.26
N ALA A 19 0.35 -7.85 -1.26
CA ALA A 19 0.93 -7.35 -0.04
C ALA A 19 0.10 -6.21 0.52
N ALA A 20 -0.41 -5.35 -0.35
CA ALA A 20 -1.22 -4.22 0.09
C ALA A 20 -2.51 -4.70 0.75
N ALA A 21 -3.15 -5.67 0.14
CA ALA A 21 -4.39 -6.19 0.70
C ALA A 21 -4.17 -6.78 2.09
N ARG A 22 -3.06 -7.49 2.23
CA ARG A 22 -2.75 -8.11 3.50
C ARG A 22 -2.47 -7.06 4.56
N ALA A 23 -1.71 -6.05 4.20
CA ALA A 23 -1.38 -4.99 5.14
C ALA A 23 -2.64 -4.25 5.58
N LYS A 24 -3.56 -4.02 4.65
CA LYS A 24 -4.81 -3.33 4.96
C LYS A 24 -5.67 -4.14 5.93
N ARG A 25 -5.64 -5.44 5.80
CA ARG A 25 -6.41 -6.28 6.70
C ARG A 25 -5.91 -6.17 8.12
N ILE A 26 -4.61 -6.05 8.27
CA ILE A 26 -4.03 -5.94 9.60
C ILE A 26 -4.24 -4.54 10.15
N ASN A 27 -4.11 -3.53 9.32
CA ASN A 27 -4.25 -2.15 9.76
C ASN A 27 -5.10 -1.39 8.76
N PRO A 28 -6.41 -1.29 8.97
CA PRO A 28 -7.29 -0.61 8.01
C PRO A 28 -6.97 0.87 7.83
N ASP A 29 -6.30 1.47 8.78
CA ASP A 29 -5.95 2.88 8.67
C ASP A 29 -4.66 3.12 7.92
N LEU A 30 -4.02 2.06 7.48
CA LEU A 30 -2.74 2.18 6.80
C LEU A 30 -2.92 2.78 5.41
N GLU A 31 -2.08 3.76 5.11
CA GLU A 31 -2.10 4.39 3.82
C GLU A 31 -1.05 3.73 2.95
N ILE A 32 -1.47 3.11 1.85
CA ILE A 32 -0.56 2.32 1.03
C ILE A 32 -0.41 2.94 -0.34
N THR A 33 0.83 3.06 -0.78
CA THR A 33 1.15 3.54 -2.11
C THR A 33 2.03 2.51 -2.79
N ILE A 34 1.69 2.17 -4.01
CA ILE A 34 2.45 1.19 -4.78
C ILE A 34 3.19 1.94 -5.87
N PHE A 35 4.50 1.74 -5.92
CA PHE A 35 5.31 2.35 -6.97
C PHE A 35 5.52 1.32 -8.07
N GLU A 36 5.07 1.65 -9.25
CA GLU A 36 5.13 0.71 -10.35
C GLU A 36 5.50 1.43 -11.62
N GLN A 37 6.59 1.01 -12.24
CA GLN A 37 7.00 1.53 -13.53
C GLN A 37 7.03 3.05 -13.58
N GLY A 38 7.60 3.63 -12.55
CA GLY A 38 7.76 5.07 -12.51
C GLY A 38 6.55 5.84 -12.04
N SER A 39 5.52 5.15 -11.60
CA SER A 39 4.30 5.80 -11.14
C SER A 39 3.93 5.36 -9.75
N PHE A 40 3.35 6.30 -8.99
CA PHE A 40 2.83 5.98 -7.67
C PHE A 40 1.32 5.83 -7.77
N VAL A 41 0.82 4.78 -7.18
CA VAL A 41 -0.62 4.50 -7.21
C VAL A 41 -1.10 4.30 -5.78
N SER A 42 -2.13 5.05 -5.40
CA SER A 42 -2.73 4.87 -4.08
C SER A 42 -3.57 3.60 -4.06
N TYR A 43 -3.51 2.88 -2.99
CA TYR A 43 -4.24 1.64 -2.87
C TYR A 43 -5.28 1.71 -1.76
N GLY A 44 -6.50 1.37 -2.09
CA GLY A 44 -7.53 1.20 -1.09
C GLY A 44 -7.90 2.43 -0.30
N SER A 45 -7.99 3.55 -0.91
CA SER A 45 -8.33 4.76 -0.18
C SER A 45 -9.88 4.94 -0.01
#